data_af4066de98dcd0998b02ca30cadf5797
#
_entry.id   af4066de98dcd0998b02ca30cadf5797
#
_cell.length_a   1.000
_cell.length_b   1.000
_cell.length_c   1.000
_cell.angle_alpha   90.00
_cell.angle_beta   90.00
_cell.angle_gamma   90.00
#
_symmetry.space_group_name_H-M   'P 1'
#
loop_
_entity.id
_entity.type
_entity.pdbx_description
1 polymer ?
#
loop_
_entity_poly.entity_id
_entity_poly.type
_entity_poly.pdbx_seq_one_letter_code
_entity_poly.pdbx_strand_id
1 'polypeptide(L)'
;KDNAEVGKKLTNLAEITESKDSDGNDVVDRDSETDNVEIPTDEDLPNYKDDEIDKDYVPGQEDDDDFEKVKVVYFDLALRKFITAVDDTEITNRIPQLSIGEDGNIHYDHTKDPVEVENGNIVTYTLRIFNEGMMAGYASKVKDDVPDGLEFLPDNEINKEYRWVLS
;
A
#
# COMPACT_ATOMS: atom_id res chain seq x y z
N LYS A 1 12.83 -9.11 -6.80
CA LYS A 1 14.08 -8.39 -7.02
C LYS A 1 14.17 -7.31 -5.97
N ASP A 2 15.24 -7.35 -5.20
CA ASP A 2 15.29 -6.86 -3.83
C ASP A 2 15.45 -5.33 -3.68
N ASN A 3 15.22 -4.51 -4.71
CA ASN A 3 15.53 -3.08 -4.69
C ASN A 3 14.47 -2.15 -5.30
N ALA A 4 13.27 -2.62 -5.54
CA ALA A 4 12.22 -1.73 -6.02
C ALA A 4 11.59 -0.98 -4.82
N GLU A 5 11.77 0.32 -4.76
CA GLU A 5 11.17 1.19 -3.77
C GLU A 5 9.64 1.08 -3.82
N VAL A 6 9.05 0.86 -2.65
CA VAL A 6 7.60 0.78 -2.51
C VAL A 6 6.94 2.10 -2.94
N GLY A 7 5.85 1.98 -3.69
CA GLY A 7 5.13 3.13 -4.25
C GLY A 7 5.74 3.70 -5.53
N LYS A 8 6.96 3.29 -5.88
CA LYS A 8 7.64 3.75 -7.09
C LYS A 8 6.98 3.21 -8.34
N LYS A 9 6.85 4.07 -9.34
CA LYS A 9 6.56 3.66 -10.71
C LYS A 9 7.86 3.27 -11.40
N LEU A 10 7.85 2.15 -12.08
CA LEU A 10 8.94 1.68 -12.91
C LEU A 10 8.46 1.71 -14.35
N THR A 11 9.20 2.39 -15.19
CA THR A 11 8.93 2.47 -16.63
C THR A 11 9.89 1.52 -17.36
N ASN A 12 9.36 0.76 -18.29
CA ASN A 12 10.12 -0.06 -19.22
C ASN A 12 9.87 0.48 -20.61
N LEU A 13 10.92 0.91 -21.28
CA LEU A 13 10.91 1.45 -22.62
C LEU A 13 11.52 0.42 -23.59
N ALA A 14 10.99 0.32 -24.76
CA ALA A 14 11.54 -0.44 -25.88
C ALA A 14 11.60 0.46 -27.12
N GLU A 15 12.61 0.28 -27.93
CA GLU A 15 12.91 1.08 -29.11
C GLU A 15 13.49 0.21 -30.22
N ILE A 16 13.23 0.55 -31.47
CA ILE A 16 13.90 -0.03 -32.63
C ILE A 16 15.22 0.70 -32.85
N THR A 17 16.35 0.04 -32.66
CA THR A 17 17.70 0.66 -32.76
C THR A 17 18.35 0.47 -34.12
N GLU A 18 17.85 -0.45 -34.95
CA GLU A 18 18.37 -0.65 -36.33
C GLU A 18 17.23 -1.13 -37.25
N SER A 19 17.11 -0.54 -38.41
CA SER A 19 16.21 -0.98 -39.48
C SER A 19 16.95 -1.36 -40.76
N LYS A 20 16.53 -2.48 -41.42
CA LYS A 20 17.19 -3.02 -42.61
C LYS A 20 16.17 -3.44 -43.66
N ASP A 21 16.53 -3.27 -44.96
CA ASP A 21 15.74 -3.79 -46.04
C ASP A 21 15.85 -5.32 -46.21
N SER A 22 15.14 -5.89 -47.18
CA SER A 22 15.12 -7.34 -47.44
C SER A 22 16.50 -7.89 -47.89
N ASP A 23 17.40 -7.02 -48.34
CA ASP A 23 18.74 -7.39 -48.79
C ASP A 23 19.77 -7.20 -47.65
N GLY A 24 19.33 -6.72 -46.49
CA GLY A 24 20.18 -6.51 -45.31
C GLY A 24 20.95 -5.17 -45.29
N ASN A 25 20.60 -4.24 -46.14
CA ASN A 25 21.19 -2.90 -46.11
C ASN A 25 20.44 -2.03 -45.08
N ASP A 26 21.17 -1.13 -44.44
CA ASP A 26 20.58 -0.16 -43.54
C ASP A 26 19.63 0.78 -44.31
N VAL A 27 18.45 0.97 -43.78
CA VAL A 27 17.42 1.88 -44.32
C VAL A 27 16.98 2.84 -43.25
N VAL A 28 16.61 4.03 -43.68
CA VAL A 28 16.01 5.04 -42.80
C VAL A 28 14.51 4.78 -42.73
N ASP A 29 13.96 4.77 -41.55
CA ASP A 29 12.55 4.77 -41.35
C ASP A 29 11.94 6.08 -41.88
N ARG A 30 10.66 6.04 -42.24
CA ARG A 30 10.02 7.18 -42.87
C ARG A 30 9.74 8.31 -41.90
N ASP A 31 9.31 7.96 -40.70
CA ASP A 31 8.73 8.83 -39.69
C ASP A 31 9.36 8.65 -38.30
N SER A 32 10.40 7.85 -38.17
CA SER A 32 11.16 7.63 -36.96
C SER A 32 12.67 7.67 -37.16
N GLU A 33 13.38 8.08 -36.12
CA GLU A 33 14.86 8.01 -36.04
C GLU A 33 15.27 6.96 -35.03
N THR A 34 15.92 5.90 -35.49
CA THR A 34 16.35 4.79 -34.62
C THR A 34 17.45 5.21 -33.65
N ASP A 35 17.43 4.62 -32.42
CA ASP A 35 18.47 4.82 -31.39
C ASP A 35 18.54 6.28 -30.86
N ASN A 36 17.41 6.96 -30.77
CA ASN A 36 17.37 8.37 -30.34
C ASN A 36 16.56 8.62 -29.07
N VAL A 37 15.91 7.61 -28.53
CA VAL A 37 15.01 7.75 -27.37
C VAL A 37 15.79 7.80 -26.06
N GLU A 38 15.62 8.88 -25.32
CA GLU A 38 16.07 8.96 -23.93
C GLU A 38 14.97 8.42 -23.00
N ILE A 39 15.36 7.67 -21.95
CA ILE A 39 14.41 7.18 -20.94
C ILE A 39 13.65 8.39 -20.38
N PRO A 40 12.35 8.50 -20.63
CA PRO A 40 11.58 9.65 -20.21
C PRO A 40 11.52 9.73 -18.67
N THR A 41 11.59 10.93 -18.13
CA THR A 41 11.31 11.17 -16.72
C THR A 41 9.82 10.99 -16.43
N ASP A 42 9.41 10.77 -15.18
CA ASP A 42 7.99 10.67 -14.81
C ASP A 42 7.19 11.93 -15.23
N GLU A 43 7.85 13.07 -15.39
CA GLU A 43 7.24 14.34 -15.79
C GLU A 43 6.97 14.40 -17.31
N ASP A 44 7.80 13.74 -18.09
CA ASP A 44 7.66 13.69 -19.55
C ASP A 44 6.58 12.71 -20.00
N LEU A 45 6.34 11.66 -19.23
CA LEU A 45 5.38 10.59 -19.54
C LEU A 45 3.92 11.03 -19.76
N PRO A 46 3.36 12.08 -19.11
CA PRO A 46 2.01 12.56 -19.42
C PRO A 46 1.87 13.17 -20.80
N ASN A 47 2.96 13.58 -21.41
CA ASN A 47 2.98 14.24 -22.70
C ASN A 47 3.43 13.32 -23.85
N TYR A 48 3.84 12.08 -23.50
CA TYR A 48 4.17 11.07 -24.49
C TYR A 48 2.94 10.76 -25.35
N LYS A 49 3.15 10.76 -26.65
CA LYS A 49 2.16 10.36 -27.64
C LYS A 49 2.88 9.47 -28.63
N ASP A 50 2.39 8.26 -28.76
CA ASP A 50 2.66 7.47 -29.94
C ASP A 50 2.21 8.22 -31.18
N ASP A 51 3.04 8.27 -32.19
CA ASP A 51 2.61 8.77 -33.47
C ASP A 51 1.68 7.74 -34.16
N GLU A 52 0.89 8.22 -35.07
CA GLU A 52 0.06 7.33 -35.89
C GLU A 52 0.93 6.72 -36.98
N ILE A 53 0.94 5.40 -37.09
CA ILE A 53 1.58 4.66 -38.19
C ILE A 53 1.19 5.31 -39.52
N ASP A 54 2.12 5.82 -40.28
CA ASP A 54 1.98 6.47 -41.59
C ASP A 54 1.96 8.03 -41.58
N LYS A 55 2.28 8.65 -40.47
CA LYS A 55 2.48 10.11 -40.40
C LYS A 55 3.87 10.56 -40.87
N ASP A 56 4.04 11.85 -41.00
CA ASP A 56 5.35 12.45 -41.20
C ASP A 56 6.11 12.51 -39.86
N TYR A 57 7.42 12.37 -39.89
CA TYR A 57 8.27 12.46 -38.70
C TYR A 57 8.00 13.70 -37.85
N VAL A 58 7.77 13.48 -36.58
CA VAL A 58 7.61 14.52 -35.56
C VAL A 58 8.51 14.16 -34.37
N PRO A 59 9.57 14.91 -34.07
CA PRO A 59 10.46 14.60 -32.96
C PRO A 59 9.72 14.39 -31.63
N GLY A 60 9.96 13.25 -30.96
CA GLY A 60 9.35 12.86 -29.72
C GLY A 60 7.90 12.37 -29.84
N GLN A 61 7.45 12.03 -31.04
CA GLN A 61 6.17 11.39 -31.34
C GLN A 61 6.38 10.34 -32.43
N GLU A 62 7.34 9.47 -32.20
CA GLU A 62 7.73 8.43 -33.15
C GLU A 62 7.00 7.13 -32.81
N ASP A 63 6.82 6.24 -33.78
CA ASP A 63 6.12 4.97 -33.58
C ASP A 63 7.05 3.75 -33.49
N ASP A 64 8.36 4.00 -33.43
CA ASP A 64 9.38 2.99 -33.26
C ASP A 64 9.82 2.76 -31.81
N ASP A 65 9.23 3.50 -30.86
CA ASP A 65 9.40 3.31 -29.42
C ASP A 65 8.05 3.23 -28.68
N ASP A 66 8.04 2.50 -27.59
CA ASP A 66 6.89 2.41 -26.71
C ASP A 66 7.30 2.06 -25.28
N PHE A 67 6.49 2.40 -24.31
CA PHE A 67 6.75 2.10 -22.92
C PHE A 67 5.53 1.58 -22.15
N GLU A 68 5.83 0.81 -21.12
CA GLU A 68 4.85 0.38 -20.14
C GLU A 68 5.29 0.68 -18.71
N LYS A 69 4.33 0.84 -17.82
CA LYS A 69 4.57 1.20 -16.42
C LYS A 69 4.03 0.18 -15.47
N VAL A 70 4.82 -0.13 -14.43
CA VAL A 70 4.38 -0.89 -13.27
C VAL A 70 4.55 -0.05 -12.01
N LYS A 71 3.63 -0.21 -11.06
CA LYS A 71 3.74 0.39 -9.73
C LYS A 71 4.00 -0.69 -8.70
N VAL A 72 5.04 -0.50 -7.90
CA VAL A 72 5.34 -1.39 -6.78
C VAL A 72 4.36 -1.11 -5.63
N VAL A 73 3.56 -2.10 -5.28
CA VAL A 73 2.59 -2.02 -4.18
C VAL A 73 2.95 -2.98 -3.05
N TYR A 74 2.45 -2.71 -1.85
CA TYR A 74 2.71 -3.52 -0.67
C TYR A 74 1.43 -3.76 0.14
N PHE A 75 1.48 -4.78 0.95
CA PHE A 75 0.46 -5.13 1.94
C PHE A 75 1.01 -4.84 3.33
N ASP A 76 0.24 -4.13 4.15
CA ASP A 76 0.63 -3.78 5.51
C ASP A 76 -0.59 -3.68 6.42
N LEU A 77 -0.54 -4.35 7.56
CA LEU A 77 -1.57 -4.27 8.58
C LEU A 77 -0.99 -3.79 9.91
N ALA A 78 -1.66 -2.83 10.51
CA ALA A 78 -1.37 -2.36 11.86
C ALA A 78 -2.47 -2.75 12.83
N LEU A 79 -2.10 -3.05 14.08
CA LEU A 79 -3.04 -3.37 15.15
C LEU A 79 -2.88 -2.40 16.31
N ARG A 80 -4.01 -1.95 16.85
CA ARG A 80 -4.07 -1.17 18.09
C ARG A 80 -5.00 -1.87 19.06
N LYS A 81 -4.54 -2.03 20.31
CA LYS A 81 -5.31 -2.58 21.44
C LYS A 81 -5.48 -1.49 22.48
N PHE A 82 -6.69 -1.30 22.93
CA PHE A 82 -7.03 -0.30 23.95
C PHE A 82 -8.26 -0.75 24.77
N ILE A 83 -8.40 -0.19 25.97
CA ILE A 83 -9.54 -0.46 26.84
C ILE A 83 -10.66 0.50 26.47
N THR A 84 -11.88 -0.03 26.30
CA THR A 84 -13.07 0.73 25.94
C THR A 84 -14.12 0.78 27.05
N ALA A 85 -14.07 -0.12 28.02
CA ALA A 85 -14.93 -0.05 29.18
C ALA A 85 -14.33 -0.79 30.38
N VAL A 86 -14.74 -0.37 31.57
CA VAL A 86 -14.61 -1.12 32.82
C VAL A 86 -16.02 -1.26 33.40
N ASP A 87 -16.47 -2.48 33.56
CA ASP A 87 -17.88 -2.83 33.83
C ASP A 87 -18.79 -2.11 32.80
N ASP A 88 -19.78 -1.36 33.27
CA ASP A 88 -20.72 -0.59 32.44
C ASP A 88 -20.22 0.85 32.14
N THR A 89 -19.00 1.19 32.58
CA THR A 89 -18.45 2.54 32.38
C THR A 89 -17.59 2.59 31.12
N GLU A 90 -18.04 3.36 30.14
CA GLU A 90 -17.31 3.58 28.88
C GLU A 90 -16.07 4.45 29.08
N ILE A 91 -14.96 4.07 28.41
CA ILE A 91 -13.68 4.80 28.41
C ILE A 91 -13.37 5.25 26.99
N THR A 92 -13.54 6.54 26.70
CA THR A 92 -13.38 7.09 25.35
C THR A 92 -12.02 7.74 25.09
N ASN A 93 -11.34 8.18 26.15
CA ASN A 93 -10.05 8.88 26.05
C ASN A 93 -8.86 7.98 25.65
N ARG A 94 -9.12 6.68 25.49
CA ARG A 94 -8.10 5.69 25.06
C ARG A 94 -8.27 5.26 23.61
N ILE A 95 -9.29 5.76 22.91
CA ILE A 95 -9.49 5.47 21.50
C ILE A 95 -8.37 6.13 20.71
N PRO A 96 -7.61 5.36 19.88
CA PRO A 96 -6.53 5.91 19.08
C PRO A 96 -7.02 7.04 18.17
N GLN A 97 -6.34 8.18 18.25
CA GLN A 97 -6.55 9.31 17.35
C GLN A 97 -5.57 9.17 16.18
N LEU A 98 -6.09 9.27 14.96
CA LEU A 98 -5.26 9.26 13.76
C LEU A 98 -4.85 10.68 13.41
N SER A 99 -3.57 10.84 13.14
CA SER A 99 -3.00 12.07 12.59
C SER A 99 -2.05 11.73 11.44
N ILE A 100 -1.84 12.68 10.56
CA ILE A 100 -0.82 12.59 9.52
C ILE A 100 0.35 13.45 9.98
N GLY A 101 1.52 12.83 10.15
CA GLY A 101 2.75 13.54 10.51
C GLY A 101 3.28 14.43 9.40
N GLU A 102 4.23 15.28 9.71
CA GLU A 102 4.94 16.12 8.73
C GLU A 102 5.72 15.29 7.70
N ASP A 103 6.05 14.06 8.04
CA ASP A 103 6.68 13.03 7.20
C ASP A 103 5.71 12.32 6.26
N GLY A 104 4.40 12.66 6.30
CA GLY A 104 3.34 12.04 5.53
C GLY A 104 2.88 10.68 6.07
N ASN A 105 3.45 10.21 7.18
CA ASN A 105 3.07 8.93 7.79
C ASN A 105 1.84 9.07 8.69
N ILE A 106 1.10 7.96 8.84
CA ILE A 106 -0.04 7.89 9.75
C ILE A 106 0.45 7.56 11.16
N HIS A 107 0.07 8.40 12.12
CA HIS A 107 0.34 8.20 13.54
C HIS A 107 -0.95 7.87 14.29
N TYR A 108 -0.82 7.02 15.29
CA TYR A 108 -1.93 6.58 16.16
C TYR A 108 -1.58 6.93 17.60
N ASP A 109 -2.10 8.05 18.05
CA ASP A 109 -1.85 8.52 19.41
C ASP A 109 -2.94 8.03 20.36
N HIS A 110 -2.55 7.29 21.39
CA HIS A 110 -3.38 6.97 22.54
C HIS A 110 -2.53 6.64 23.76
N THR A 111 -3.05 6.96 24.94
CA THR A 111 -2.32 6.69 26.20
C THR A 111 -2.19 5.20 26.46
N LYS A 112 -1.05 4.80 27.03
CA LYS A 112 -0.77 3.47 27.58
C LYS A 112 -0.68 3.46 29.10
N ASP A 113 -1.01 4.57 29.74
CA ASP A 113 -1.07 4.62 31.20
C ASP A 113 -2.03 3.55 31.74
N PRO A 114 -1.76 2.94 32.90
CA PRO A 114 -2.64 1.94 33.47
C PRO A 114 -4.05 2.50 33.72
N VAL A 115 -5.06 1.67 33.50
CA VAL A 115 -6.41 1.90 34.01
C VAL A 115 -6.50 1.23 35.38
N GLU A 116 -6.91 1.99 36.39
CA GLU A 116 -7.13 1.46 37.73
C GLU A 116 -8.43 0.63 37.74
N VAL A 117 -8.33 -0.59 38.24
CA VAL A 117 -9.44 -1.51 38.36
C VAL A 117 -9.42 -2.23 39.71
N GLU A 118 -10.58 -2.62 40.21
CA GLU A 118 -10.71 -3.43 41.40
C GLU A 118 -10.81 -4.91 41.04
N ASN A 119 -10.52 -5.77 42.02
CA ASN A 119 -10.68 -7.21 41.82
C ASN A 119 -12.17 -7.56 41.56
N GLY A 120 -12.40 -8.23 40.43
CA GLY A 120 -13.73 -8.60 39.98
C GLY A 120 -14.35 -7.67 38.93
N ASN A 121 -13.73 -6.52 38.62
CA ASN A 121 -14.19 -5.71 37.49
C ASN A 121 -14.01 -6.44 36.15
N ILE A 122 -14.93 -6.18 35.23
CA ILE A 122 -14.89 -6.65 33.85
C ILE A 122 -14.24 -5.58 33.00
N VAL A 123 -13.12 -5.92 32.33
CA VAL A 123 -12.40 -5.01 31.43
C VAL A 123 -12.68 -5.38 29.99
N THR A 124 -13.22 -4.45 29.24
CA THR A 124 -13.46 -4.61 27.80
C THR A 124 -12.32 -4.02 26.99
N TYR A 125 -11.66 -4.88 26.22
CA TYR A 125 -10.62 -4.49 25.27
C TYR A 125 -11.19 -4.41 23.86
N THR A 126 -10.74 -3.42 23.10
CA THR A 126 -10.98 -3.34 21.66
C THR A 126 -9.65 -3.51 20.90
N LEU A 127 -9.69 -4.39 19.91
CA LEU A 127 -8.61 -4.55 18.93
C LEU A 127 -9.08 -3.94 17.62
N ARG A 128 -8.35 -2.95 17.13
CA ARG A 128 -8.62 -2.30 15.86
C ARG A 128 -7.50 -2.60 14.89
N ILE A 129 -7.86 -3.08 13.70
CA ILE A 129 -6.91 -3.40 12.64
C ILE A 129 -7.07 -2.36 11.54
N PHE A 130 -5.96 -1.82 11.10
CA PHE A 130 -5.86 -0.86 10.01
C PHE A 130 -5.09 -1.51 8.86
N ASN A 131 -5.49 -1.21 7.64
CA ASN A 131 -4.68 -1.50 6.46
C ASN A 131 -3.94 -0.23 6.06
N GLU A 132 -2.65 -0.19 6.30
CA GLU A 132 -1.73 0.90 5.94
C GLU A 132 -1.09 0.67 4.58
N GLY A 133 -1.33 -0.50 3.98
CA GLY A 133 -0.81 -0.89 2.68
C GLY A 133 -1.62 -0.35 1.51
N MET A 134 -1.09 -0.57 0.32
CA MET A 134 -1.71 -0.21 -0.95
C MET A 134 -2.57 -1.33 -1.53
N MET A 135 -2.46 -2.54 -0.99
CA MET A 135 -3.22 -3.71 -1.40
C MET A 135 -4.37 -3.96 -0.43
N ALA A 136 -5.55 -4.31 -0.96
CA ALA A 136 -6.67 -4.75 -0.14
C ALA A 136 -6.34 -6.06 0.57
N GLY A 137 -6.78 -6.19 1.82
CA GLY A 137 -6.59 -7.41 2.58
C GLY A 137 -7.16 -7.29 4.00
N TYR A 138 -7.06 -8.38 4.77
CA TYR A 138 -7.59 -8.47 6.13
C TYR A 138 -6.74 -9.42 6.98
N ALA A 139 -6.83 -9.26 8.30
CA ALA A 139 -6.24 -10.21 9.23
C ALA A 139 -7.12 -11.46 9.31
N SER A 140 -6.62 -12.59 8.87
CA SER A 140 -7.36 -13.87 8.90
C SER A 140 -7.43 -14.49 10.30
N LYS A 141 -6.51 -14.11 11.19
CA LYS A 141 -6.46 -14.56 12.58
C LYS A 141 -5.83 -13.48 13.45
N VAL A 142 -6.43 -13.24 14.60
CA VAL A 142 -5.88 -12.41 15.67
C VAL A 142 -5.74 -13.27 16.91
N LYS A 143 -4.61 -13.17 17.60
CA LYS A 143 -4.38 -13.80 18.90
C LYS A 143 -4.13 -12.70 19.94
N ASP A 144 -4.79 -12.80 21.06
CA ASP A 144 -4.55 -11.99 22.24
C ASP A 144 -4.10 -12.86 23.39
N ASP A 145 -3.20 -12.36 24.21
CA ASP A 145 -2.69 -13.05 25.38
C ASP A 145 -3.49 -12.60 26.62
N VAL A 146 -3.86 -13.55 27.46
CA VAL A 146 -4.53 -13.28 28.73
C VAL A 146 -3.48 -13.48 29.83
N PRO A 147 -2.92 -12.39 30.40
CA PRO A 147 -1.89 -12.49 31.42
C PRO A 147 -2.44 -13.03 32.75
N ASP A 148 -1.52 -13.53 33.59
CA ASP A 148 -1.86 -13.91 34.96
C ASP A 148 -2.57 -12.77 35.71
N GLY A 149 -3.68 -13.10 36.35
CA GLY A 149 -4.52 -12.14 37.05
C GLY A 149 -5.73 -11.65 36.27
N LEU A 150 -5.83 -11.98 34.97
CA LEU A 150 -7.03 -11.80 34.18
C LEU A 150 -7.66 -13.15 33.83
N GLU A 151 -8.97 -13.18 33.69
CA GLU A 151 -9.73 -14.36 33.26
C GLU A 151 -10.53 -14.02 32.02
N PHE A 152 -10.40 -14.85 30.98
CA PHE A 152 -11.25 -14.76 29.79
C PHE A 152 -12.65 -15.24 30.09
N LEU A 153 -13.65 -14.45 29.72
CA LEU A 153 -15.07 -14.74 29.96
C LEU A 153 -15.74 -15.29 28.69
N PRO A 154 -15.74 -16.61 28.43
CA PRO A 154 -16.24 -17.18 27.19
C PRO A 154 -17.75 -16.97 27.00
N ASP A 155 -18.48 -16.80 28.09
CA ASP A 155 -19.95 -16.61 28.08
C ASP A 155 -20.38 -15.15 27.97
N ASN A 156 -19.44 -14.20 28.03
CA ASN A 156 -19.75 -12.79 27.83
C ASN A 156 -20.26 -12.55 26.40
N GLU A 157 -21.32 -11.74 26.27
CA GLU A 157 -22.01 -11.50 24.98
C GLU A 157 -21.09 -10.91 23.91
N ILE A 158 -20.20 -9.98 24.29
CA ILE A 158 -19.21 -9.39 23.37
C ILE A 158 -18.26 -10.46 22.82
N ASN A 159 -17.74 -11.33 23.69
CA ASN A 159 -16.84 -12.39 23.27
C ASN A 159 -17.54 -13.42 22.36
N LYS A 160 -18.81 -13.71 22.58
CA LYS A 160 -19.62 -14.55 21.68
C LYS A 160 -19.90 -13.88 20.35
N GLU A 161 -20.25 -12.62 20.35
CA GLU A 161 -20.51 -11.84 19.13
C GLU A 161 -19.30 -11.85 18.21
N TYR A 162 -18.11 -11.56 18.76
CA TYR A 162 -16.86 -11.54 18.00
C TYR A 162 -16.15 -12.89 17.89
N ARG A 163 -16.76 -13.95 18.41
CA ARG A 163 -16.27 -15.34 18.33
C ARG A 163 -14.88 -15.56 18.92
N TRP A 164 -14.57 -14.85 20.00
CA TRP A 164 -13.35 -15.08 20.75
C TRP A 164 -13.39 -16.41 21.47
N VAL A 165 -12.30 -17.17 21.41
CA VAL A 165 -12.16 -18.49 22.06
C VAL A 165 -10.75 -18.63 22.64
N LEU A 166 -10.67 -19.40 23.74
CA LEU A 166 -9.36 -19.85 24.25
C LEU A 166 -8.74 -20.87 23.29
N SER A 167 -7.42 -20.77 23.06
CA SER A 167 -6.66 -21.68 22.16
C SER A 167 -5.50 -22.34 22.87
#